data_d19a2cd38e0bbce56595dcac11463639
#
_entry.id   d19a2cd38e0bbce56595dcac11463639
#
_cell.length_a   1.000
_cell.length_b   1.000
_cell.length_c   1.000
_cell.angle_alpha   90.00
_cell.angle_beta   90.00
_cell.angle_gamma   90.00
#
_symmetry.space_group_name_H-M   'P 1'
#
loop_
_entity.id
_entity.type
_entity.pdbx_description
1 polymer ?
#
loop_
_entity_poly.entity_id
_entity_poly.type
_entity_poly.pdbx_seq_one_letter_code
_entity_poly.pdbx_strand_id
1 'polypeptide(L)'
;MTNHNQMSQIYSKFGRAGFNLSYIRRLLPDWWDEKLADTPSGRQYACLHLARMFSILPDSLKDGSEGVCFNFGGNHKYKHRQNVAENDLDIATAVAYTAAGIVASNFKVPYDASAVLDPLAIRTQILTKESWVSLGGLVSYCHSIGIPVVYLKSFPQAAKKMAGLALMSHGRPVIVLTQPQKYGYMLFDLAHELGHIARGHLNAENGQCHIDAKIENAS
;
A
#
# COMPACT_ATOMS: atom_id res chain seq x y z
N MET A 1 -24.15 33.87 -4.94
CA MET A 1 -23.36 32.83 -5.63
C MET A 1 -22.45 32.27 -4.58
N THR A 2 -22.75 31.10 -4.06
CA THR A 2 -21.98 30.43 -3.01
C THR A 2 -20.62 30.03 -3.58
N ASN A 3 -19.55 30.71 -3.15
CA ASN A 3 -18.19 30.29 -3.35
C ASN A 3 -18.03 28.93 -2.64
N HIS A 4 -18.41 27.85 -3.31
CA HIS A 4 -18.02 26.52 -2.87
C HIS A 4 -16.51 26.47 -3.04
N ASN A 5 -15.79 26.47 -1.92
CA ASN A 5 -14.37 26.26 -1.86
C ASN A 5 -14.06 25.01 -2.75
N GLN A 6 -13.33 25.21 -3.82
CA GLN A 6 -13.03 24.17 -4.82
C GLN A 6 -12.37 22.96 -4.17
N MET A 7 -11.63 23.18 -3.08
CA MET A 7 -11.03 22.10 -2.29
C MET A 7 -12.09 21.23 -1.59
N SER A 8 -13.23 21.81 -1.18
CA SER A 8 -14.31 21.04 -0.54
C SER A 8 -14.96 20.02 -1.49
N GLN A 9 -14.96 20.28 -2.79
CA GLN A 9 -15.44 19.31 -3.79
C GLN A 9 -14.49 18.11 -3.88
N ILE A 10 -13.19 18.35 -3.92
CA ILE A 10 -12.16 17.28 -3.91
C ILE A 10 -12.32 16.47 -2.63
N TYR A 11 -12.39 17.12 -1.47
CA TYR A 11 -12.57 16.45 -0.18
C TYR A 11 -13.85 15.62 -0.11
N SER A 12 -14.94 16.11 -0.69
CA SER A 12 -16.21 15.38 -0.74
C SER A 12 -16.09 14.09 -1.54
N LYS A 13 -15.33 14.07 -2.65
CA LYS A 13 -15.08 12.85 -3.44
C LYS A 13 -14.30 11.83 -2.63
N PHE A 14 -13.23 12.26 -1.97
CA PHE A 14 -12.47 11.38 -1.09
C PHE A 14 -13.30 10.87 0.10
N GLY A 15 -14.12 11.73 0.70
CA GLY A 15 -15.03 11.34 1.79
C GLY A 15 -16.04 10.27 1.36
N ARG A 16 -16.62 10.39 0.16
CA ARG A 16 -17.51 9.36 -0.40
C ARG A 16 -16.79 8.05 -0.69
N ALA A 17 -15.52 8.11 -1.06
CA ALA A 17 -14.67 6.95 -1.22
C ALA A 17 -14.18 6.34 0.13
N GLY A 18 -14.58 6.93 1.29
CA GLY A 18 -14.24 6.41 2.61
C GLY A 18 -12.96 6.95 3.25
N PHE A 19 -12.30 7.95 2.62
CA PHE A 19 -11.12 8.58 3.22
C PHE A 19 -11.50 9.58 4.31
N ASN A 20 -10.73 9.58 5.39
CA ASN A 20 -10.85 10.60 6.43
C ASN A 20 -10.21 11.92 5.96
N LEU A 21 -10.93 13.03 6.09
CA LEU A 21 -10.48 14.36 5.67
C LEU A 21 -9.16 14.78 6.37
N SER A 22 -9.02 14.49 7.65
CA SER A 22 -7.78 14.81 8.38
C SER A 22 -6.57 14.04 7.87
N TYR A 23 -6.79 12.84 7.31
CA TYR A 23 -5.74 12.07 6.66
C TYR A 23 -5.34 12.70 5.33
N ILE A 24 -6.30 13.09 4.50
CA ILE A 24 -6.03 13.76 3.21
C ILE A 24 -5.25 15.06 3.42
N ARG A 25 -5.67 15.89 4.38
CA ARG A 25 -5.01 17.17 4.67
C ARG A 25 -3.53 17.00 5.05
N ARG A 26 -3.19 15.96 5.80
CA ARG A 26 -1.80 15.67 6.20
C ARG A 26 -0.88 15.25 5.04
N LEU A 27 -1.45 14.85 3.92
CA LEU A 27 -0.69 14.45 2.73
C LEU A 27 -0.45 15.60 1.76
N LEU A 28 -1.14 16.73 1.94
CA LEU A 28 -0.82 17.95 1.21
C LEU A 28 0.51 18.52 1.74
N PRO A 29 1.29 19.20 0.89
CA PRO A 29 2.54 19.83 1.33
C PRO A 29 2.32 20.87 2.44
N ASP A 30 3.30 21.07 3.33
CA ASP A 30 3.22 22.05 4.44
C ASP A 30 2.96 23.46 3.98
N TRP A 31 3.39 23.82 2.77
CA TRP A 31 3.15 25.13 2.15
C TRP A 31 1.78 25.30 1.51
N TRP A 32 0.95 24.23 1.49
CA TRP A 32 -0.34 24.26 0.81
C TRP A 32 -1.36 25.10 1.58
N ASP A 33 -1.95 26.12 0.89
CA ASP A 33 -3.12 26.84 1.36
C ASP A 33 -4.33 26.42 0.50
N GLU A 34 -5.44 26.08 1.14
CA GLU A 34 -6.68 25.63 0.45
C GLU A 34 -7.21 26.68 -0.55
N LYS A 35 -6.93 27.98 -0.32
CA LYS A 35 -7.28 29.06 -1.25
C LYS A 35 -6.57 28.94 -2.59
N LEU A 36 -5.46 28.26 -2.67
CA LEU A 36 -4.77 28.02 -3.94
C LEU A 36 -5.64 27.20 -4.89
N ALA A 37 -6.51 26.31 -4.38
CA ALA A 37 -7.44 25.54 -5.19
C ALA A 37 -8.54 26.38 -5.85
N ASP A 38 -8.71 27.64 -5.47
CA ASP A 38 -9.64 28.58 -6.13
C ASP A 38 -9.08 29.03 -7.49
N THR A 39 -7.77 28.83 -7.73
CA THR A 39 -7.14 29.03 -9.04
C THR A 39 -7.15 27.75 -9.86
N PRO A 40 -7.26 27.81 -11.21
CA PRO A 40 -7.22 26.63 -12.07
C PRO A 40 -5.96 25.79 -11.88
N SER A 41 -4.79 26.45 -11.79
CA SER A 41 -3.48 25.79 -11.61
C SER A 41 -3.34 25.15 -10.24
N GLY A 42 -3.79 25.83 -9.17
CA GLY A 42 -3.77 25.27 -7.81
C GLY A 42 -4.69 24.06 -7.68
N ARG A 43 -5.91 24.13 -8.26
CA ARG A 43 -6.83 22.99 -8.30
C ARG A 43 -6.21 21.80 -9.04
N GLN A 44 -5.64 22.06 -10.21
CA GLN A 44 -4.96 21.02 -10.97
C GLN A 44 -3.82 20.37 -10.18
N TYR A 45 -3.02 21.18 -9.48
CA TYR A 45 -1.97 20.70 -8.61
C TYR A 45 -2.52 19.79 -7.52
N ALA A 46 -3.56 20.23 -6.76
CA ALA A 46 -4.16 19.41 -5.71
C ALA A 46 -4.70 18.08 -6.25
N CYS A 47 -5.41 18.10 -7.38
CA CYS A 47 -5.90 16.87 -8.03
C CYS A 47 -4.77 15.92 -8.40
N LEU A 48 -3.72 16.41 -9.07
CA LEU A 48 -2.60 15.58 -9.51
C LEU A 48 -1.79 15.05 -8.31
N HIS A 49 -1.55 15.90 -7.31
CA HIS A 49 -0.83 15.50 -6.10
C HIS A 49 -1.56 14.38 -5.35
N LEU A 50 -2.86 14.59 -5.05
CA LEU A 50 -3.67 13.60 -4.35
C LEU A 50 -3.91 12.34 -5.21
N ALA A 51 -4.10 12.48 -6.52
CA ALA A 51 -4.21 11.34 -7.42
C ALA A 51 -2.95 10.46 -7.37
N ARG A 52 -1.77 11.10 -7.37
CA ARG A 52 -0.49 10.39 -7.24
C ARG A 52 -0.33 9.72 -5.88
N MET A 53 -0.72 10.40 -4.79
CA MET A 53 -0.60 9.89 -3.42
C MET A 53 -1.50 8.69 -3.13
N PHE A 54 -2.56 8.47 -3.90
CA PHE A 54 -3.52 7.39 -3.70
C PHE A 54 -3.69 6.46 -4.90
N SER A 55 -2.79 6.54 -5.88
CA SER A 55 -2.90 5.76 -7.12
C SER A 55 -4.31 5.86 -7.74
N ILE A 56 -4.79 7.10 -7.91
CA ILE A 56 -6.10 7.44 -8.45
C ILE A 56 -5.93 7.97 -9.88
N LEU A 57 -6.87 7.69 -10.76
CA LEU A 57 -6.95 8.33 -12.07
C LEU A 57 -7.29 9.82 -11.89
N PRO A 58 -6.43 10.77 -12.32
CA PRO A 58 -6.65 12.20 -12.10
C PRO A 58 -7.99 12.70 -12.65
N ASP A 59 -8.47 12.10 -13.75
CA ASP A 59 -9.75 12.46 -14.37
C ASP A 59 -10.95 12.18 -13.48
N SER A 60 -10.85 11.21 -12.56
CA SER A 60 -11.92 10.93 -11.60
C SER A 60 -12.06 12.01 -10.50
N LEU A 61 -11.05 12.86 -10.34
CA LEU A 61 -11.11 14.00 -9.41
C LEU A 61 -11.63 15.28 -10.06
N LYS A 62 -11.81 15.32 -11.39
CA LYS A 62 -12.35 16.48 -12.10
C LYS A 62 -13.84 16.69 -11.81
N ASP A 63 -14.32 17.89 -12.03
CA ASP A 63 -15.74 18.23 -11.89
C ASP A 63 -16.60 17.35 -12.81
N GLY A 64 -17.75 16.92 -12.30
CA GLY A 64 -18.70 16.06 -13.05
C GLY A 64 -18.42 14.57 -12.99
N SER A 65 -17.33 14.09 -12.43
CA SER A 65 -17.11 12.67 -12.22
C SER A 65 -17.91 12.13 -11.01
N GLU A 66 -18.43 10.91 -11.12
CA GLU A 66 -19.30 10.31 -10.09
C GLU A 66 -18.55 9.89 -8.82
N GLY A 67 -17.24 9.58 -8.92
CA GLY A 67 -16.46 9.10 -7.78
C GLY A 67 -14.98 8.98 -8.07
N VAL A 68 -14.24 8.47 -7.09
CA VAL A 68 -12.80 8.20 -7.18
C VAL A 68 -12.58 6.86 -7.87
N CYS A 69 -11.73 6.83 -8.91
CA CYS A 69 -11.32 5.60 -9.60
C CYS A 69 -9.85 5.31 -9.28
N PHE A 70 -9.59 4.16 -8.66
CA PHE A 70 -8.22 3.74 -8.38
C PHE A 70 -7.53 3.19 -9.63
N ASN A 71 -6.22 3.42 -9.74
CA ASN A 71 -5.37 2.95 -10.84
C ASN A 71 -4.28 2.02 -10.30
N PHE A 72 -4.62 0.79 -10.10
CA PHE A 72 -3.68 -0.21 -9.58
C PHE A 72 -2.94 -1.01 -10.67
N GLY A 73 -3.18 -0.69 -11.94
CA GLY A 73 -2.42 -1.26 -13.06
C GLY A 73 -2.62 -2.74 -13.33
N GLY A 74 -3.83 -3.27 -13.20
CA GLY A 74 -4.12 -4.66 -13.55
C GLY A 74 -5.29 -5.28 -12.78
N ASN A 75 -5.60 -6.53 -13.10
CA ASN A 75 -6.62 -7.30 -12.39
C ASN A 75 -6.18 -7.58 -10.95
N HIS A 76 -6.81 -6.92 -9.98
CA HIS A 76 -6.58 -7.22 -8.57
C HIS A 76 -7.35 -8.46 -8.19
N LYS A 77 -6.66 -9.45 -7.63
CA LYS A 77 -7.30 -10.61 -7.01
C LYS A 77 -7.33 -10.39 -5.50
N TYR A 78 -8.49 -9.97 -5.00
CA TYR A 78 -8.75 -10.01 -3.57
C TYR A 78 -9.20 -11.43 -3.20
N LYS A 79 -8.56 -12.04 -2.21
CA LYS A 79 -9.17 -13.17 -1.52
C LYS A 79 -10.25 -12.61 -0.58
N HIS A 80 -11.49 -12.59 -1.08
CA HIS A 80 -12.63 -12.09 -0.31
C HIS A 80 -12.87 -12.94 0.94
N ARG A 81 -12.95 -12.25 2.07
CA ARG A 81 -13.70 -12.72 3.23
C ARG A 81 -15.04 -12.02 3.29
N GLN A 82 -16.05 -12.76 3.72
CA GLN A 82 -17.45 -12.40 3.67
C GLN A 82 -17.88 -11.10 4.39
N ASN A 83 -16.98 -10.37 5.09
CA ASN A 83 -17.33 -9.24 5.95
C ASN A 83 -16.45 -7.98 5.77
N VAL A 84 -15.70 -7.84 4.69
CA VAL A 84 -14.92 -6.63 4.40
C VAL A 84 -15.52 -5.92 3.20
N ALA A 85 -15.90 -4.65 3.36
CA ALA A 85 -16.38 -3.85 2.23
C ALA A 85 -15.23 -3.66 1.21
N GLU A 86 -15.49 -3.85 -0.07
CA GLU A 86 -14.50 -3.69 -1.15
C GLU A 86 -13.79 -2.34 -1.08
N ASN A 87 -14.53 -1.26 -0.80
CA ASN A 87 -13.99 0.09 -0.66
C ASN A 87 -12.90 0.22 0.42
N ASP A 88 -12.98 -0.53 1.52
CA ASP A 88 -11.98 -0.47 2.59
C ASP A 88 -10.65 -1.09 2.15
N LEU A 89 -10.70 -2.14 1.32
CA LEU A 89 -9.51 -2.78 0.75
C LEU A 89 -8.89 -1.92 -0.34
N ASP A 90 -9.69 -1.22 -1.14
CA ASP A 90 -9.21 -0.33 -2.18
C ASP A 90 -8.39 0.83 -1.60
N ILE A 91 -8.88 1.43 -0.51
CA ILE A 91 -8.15 2.49 0.20
C ILE A 91 -6.82 1.97 0.75
N ALA A 92 -6.86 0.79 1.38
CA ALA A 92 -5.67 0.16 1.92
C ALA A 92 -4.64 -0.11 0.84
N THR A 93 -5.10 -0.70 -0.27
CA THR A 93 -4.28 -1.01 -1.42
C THR A 93 -3.69 0.25 -2.03
N ALA A 94 -4.47 1.33 -2.19
CA ALA A 94 -4.01 2.59 -2.75
C ALA A 94 -2.84 3.19 -1.95
N VAL A 95 -2.97 3.23 -0.62
CA VAL A 95 -1.92 3.76 0.26
C VAL A 95 -0.68 2.88 0.23
N ALA A 96 -0.87 1.56 0.30
CA ALA A 96 0.24 0.62 0.25
C ALA A 96 0.97 0.66 -1.10
N TYR A 97 0.24 0.78 -2.20
CA TYR A 97 0.80 0.87 -3.56
C TYR A 97 1.67 2.12 -3.71
N THR A 98 1.20 3.26 -3.22
CA THR A 98 1.97 4.50 -3.24
C THR A 98 3.25 4.38 -2.40
N ALA A 99 3.14 3.88 -1.16
CA ALA A 99 4.30 3.69 -0.30
C ALA A 99 5.32 2.71 -0.90
N ALA A 100 4.85 1.61 -1.46
CA ALA A 100 5.68 0.64 -2.15
C ALA A 100 6.39 1.26 -3.37
N GLY A 101 5.69 2.09 -4.16
CA GLY A 101 6.27 2.81 -5.29
C GLY A 101 7.42 3.73 -4.89
N ILE A 102 7.23 4.50 -3.82
CA ILE A 102 8.27 5.40 -3.29
C ILE A 102 9.49 4.60 -2.82
N VAL A 103 9.28 3.51 -2.09
CA VAL A 103 10.38 2.70 -1.57
C VAL A 103 11.07 1.94 -2.68
N ALA A 104 10.34 1.29 -3.58
CA ALA A 104 10.90 0.51 -4.69
C ALA A 104 11.79 1.34 -5.59
N SER A 105 11.37 2.59 -5.91
CA SER A 105 12.15 3.51 -6.77
C SER A 105 13.44 4.01 -6.11
N ASN A 106 13.52 4.01 -4.78
CA ASN A 106 14.69 4.48 -4.03
C ASN A 106 15.54 3.35 -3.43
N PHE A 107 15.10 2.10 -3.53
CA PHE A 107 15.80 0.96 -2.93
C PHE A 107 17.02 0.57 -3.79
N LYS A 108 18.22 0.69 -3.21
CA LYS A 108 19.47 0.58 -3.96
C LYS A 108 19.90 -0.86 -4.28
N VAL A 109 19.47 -1.85 -3.48
CA VAL A 109 19.83 -3.25 -3.70
C VAL A 109 19.02 -3.76 -4.90
N PRO A 110 19.66 -4.27 -5.97
CA PRO A 110 18.96 -4.86 -7.11
C PRO A 110 18.11 -6.05 -6.65
N TYR A 111 16.95 -6.24 -7.30
CA TYR A 111 16.15 -7.44 -7.05
C TYR A 111 16.79 -8.65 -7.72
N ASP A 112 17.05 -9.67 -6.93
CA ASP A 112 17.55 -10.96 -7.40
C ASP A 112 16.37 -11.93 -7.59
N ALA A 113 15.87 -12.01 -8.83
CA ALA A 113 14.79 -12.94 -9.17
C ALA A 113 15.21 -14.42 -9.12
N SER A 114 16.52 -14.69 -9.06
CA SER A 114 17.05 -16.05 -8.93
C SER A 114 17.24 -16.51 -7.48
N ALA A 115 17.00 -15.58 -6.52
CA ALA A 115 17.14 -15.90 -5.10
C ALA A 115 16.24 -17.07 -4.71
N VAL A 116 16.83 -18.02 -3.99
CA VAL A 116 16.11 -19.18 -3.49
C VAL A 116 15.19 -18.76 -2.35
N LEU A 117 13.88 -18.89 -2.58
CA LEU A 117 12.85 -18.58 -1.58
C LEU A 117 12.34 -19.84 -0.85
N ASP A 118 13.20 -20.85 -0.70
CA ASP A 118 12.91 -22.02 0.10
C ASP A 118 12.97 -21.69 1.61
N PRO A 119 11.93 -21.99 2.39
CA PRO A 119 11.86 -21.60 3.81
C PRO A 119 12.98 -22.19 4.67
N LEU A 120 13.45 -23.39 4.37
CA LEU A 120 14.53 -24.05 5.13
C LEU A 120 15.89 -23.40 4.80
N ALA A 121 16.12 -23.08 3.54
CA ALA A 121 17.33 -22.37 3.12
C ALA A 121 17.38 -20.97 3.76
N ILE A 122 16.28 -20.21 3.76
CA ILE A 122 16.17 -18.90 4.40
C ILE A 122 16.46 -19.01 5.90
N ARG A 123 15.81 -19.97 6.58
CA ARG A 123 16.04 -20.25 7.99
C ARG A 123 17.51 -20.54 8.27
N THR A 124 18.12 -21.42 7.49
CA THR A 124 19.54 -21.79 7.66
C THR A 124 20.43 -20.55 7.49
N GLN A 125 20.19 -19.73 6.48
CA GLN A 125 20.97 -18.53 6.24
C GLN A 125 20.84 -17.51 7.39
N ILE A 126 19.66 -17.30 7.94
CA ILE A 126 19.46 -16.42 9.10
C ILE A 126 20.23 -16.94 10.32
N LEU A 127 20.12 -18.26 10.57
CA LEU A 127 20.79 -18.90 11.72
C LEU A 127 22.32 -18.93 11.63
N THR A 128 22.92 -18.59 10.51
CA THR A 128 24.39 -18.35 10.45
C THR A 128 24.82 -17.10 11.19
N LYS A 129 23.90 -16.14 11.40
CA LYS A 129 24.17 -14.82 11.99
C LYS A 129 23.41 -14.59 13.30
N GLU A 130 22.33 -15.31 13.53
CA GLU A 130 21.44 -15.13 14.69
C GLU A 130 21.15 -16.48 15.35
N SER A 131 20.88 -16.47 16.65
CA SER A 131 20.56 -17.71 17.40
C SER A 131 19.14 -18.23 17.13
N TRP A 132 18.25 -17.41 16.59
CA TRP A 132 16.89 -17.74 16.19
C TRP A 132 16.44 -16.91 15.00
N VAL A 133 15.37 -17.34 14.30
CA VAL A 133 14.77 -16.54 13.23
C VAL A 133 13.99 -15.39 13.85
N SER A 134 14.53 -14.18 13.73
CA SER A 134 13.92 -12.95 14.19
C SER A 134 13.21 -12.21 13.06
N LEU A 135 12.32 -11.25 13.40
CA LEU A 135 11.75 -10.33 12.42
C LEU A 135 12.87 -9.53 11.71
N GLY A 136 13.85 -9.05 12.46
CA GLY A 136 15.00 -8.31 11.92
C GLY A 136 15.82 -9.15 10.96
N GLY A 137 16.08 -10.41 11.30
CA GLY A 137 16.81 -11.37 10.45
C GLY A 137 16.06 -11.62 9.13
N LEU A 138 14.75 -11.82 9.17
CA LEU A 138 13.96 -12.04 7.96
C LEU A 138 13.85 -10.75 7.10
N VAL A 139 13.70 -9.57 7.71
CA VAL A 139 13.76 -8.28 7.01
C VAL A 139 15.11 -8.11 6.32
N SER A 140 16.22 -8.39 7.04
CA SER A 140 17.57 -8.29 6.50
C SER A 140 17.79 -9.24 5.32
N TYR A 141 17.24 -10.45 5.41
CA TYR A 141 17.24 -11.40 4.29
C TYR A 141 16.51 -10.82 3.07
N CYS A 142 15.25 -10.37 3.24
CA CYS A 142 14.46 -9.75 2.15
C CYS A 142 15.23 -8.60 1.51
N HIS A 143 15.81 -7.71 2.32
CA HIS A 143 16.58 -6.58 1.83
C HIS A 143 17.81 -7.03 1.03
N SER A 144 18.50 -8.09 1.46
CA SER A 144 19.72 -8.58 0.78
C SER A 144 19.46 -9.11 -0.62
N ILE A 145 18.24 -9.58 -0.90
CA ILE A 145 17.81 -10.07 -2.22
C ILE A 145 16.99 -9.03 -3.00
N GLY A 146 16.98 -7.77 -2.54
CA GLY A 146 16.33 -6.66 -3.23
C GLY A 146 14.81 -6.58 -3.06
N ILE A 147 14.24 -7.23 -2.03
CA ILE A 147 12.83 -7.13 -1.64
C ILE A 147 12.69 -6.15 -0.47
N PRO A 148 12.23 -4.91 -0.69
CA PRO A 148 11.97 -3.96 0.40
C PRO A 148 10.81 -4.45 1.27
N VAL A 149 10.97 -4.27 2.59
CA VAL A 149 9.90 -4.46 3.57
C VAL A 149 9.56 -3.11 4.19
N VAL A 150 8.31 -2.71 4.10
CA VAL A 150 7.80 -1.42 4.57
C VAL A 150 6.81 -1.64 5.70
N TYR A 151 6.94 -0.89 6.78
CA TYR A 151 5.93 -0.84 7.83
C TYR A 151 5.18 0.48 7.80
N LEU A 152 3.88 0.44 7.53
CA LEU A 152 3.01 1.62 7.51
C LEU A 152 2.31 1.79 8.85
N LYS A 153 2.86 2.67 9.69
CA LYS A 153 2.30 3.00 11.01
C LYS A 153 0.98 3.79 10.91
N SER A 154 0.88 4.67 9.93
CA SER A 154 -0.29 5.52 9.71
C SER A 154 -1.09 5.02 8.53
N PHE A 155 -2.26 4.45 8.83
CA PHE A 155 -3.17 3.92 7.84
C PHE A 155 -4.55 4.56 8.00
N PRO A 156 -5.32 4.81 6.93
CA PRO A 156 -6.71 5.22 7.07
C PRO A 156 -7.50 4.23 7.93
N GLN A 157 -8.41 4.73 8.74
CA GLN A 157 -9.10 3.92 9.74
C GLN A 157 -9.91 2.76 9.13
N ALA A 158 -10.47 2.98 7.93
CA ALA A 158 -11.17 1.97 7.15
C ALA A 158 -10.27 0.79 6.73
N ALA A 159 -8.97 1.04 6.55
CA ALA A 159 -8.01 0.09 6.02
C ALA A 159 -7.32 -0.81 7.08
N LYS A 160 -7.73 -0.75 8.34
CA LYS A 160 -7.09 -1.48 9.46
C LYS A 160 -7.25 -3.01 9.42
N LYS A 161 -7.97 -3.55 8.46
CA LYS A 161 -8.30 -4.99 8.40
C LYS A 161 -7.28 -5.83 7.63
N MET A 162 -6.25 -5.20 7.05
CA MET A 162 -5.20 -5.86 6.31
C MET A 162 -3.96 -6.02 7.21
N ALA A 163 -3.41 -7.22 7.34
CA ALA A 163 -2.20 -7.47 8.14
C ALA A 163 -0.94 -7.10 7.36
N GLY A 164 -0.89 -7.48 6.10
CA GLY A 164 0.17 -7.19 5.15
C GLY A 164 -0.33 -7.35 3.72
N LEU A 165 0.52 -7.03 2.79
CA LEU A 165 0.37 -7.34 1.39
C LEU A 165 1.72 -7.42 0.70
N ALA A 166 1.81 -8.25 -0.33
CA ALA A 166 2.90 -8.26 -1.28
C ALA A 166 2.42 -7.70 -2.63
N LEU A 167 3.22 -6.85 -3.25
CA LEU A 167 2.90 -6.27 -4.56
C LEU A 167 4.14 -6.06 -5.41
N MET A 168 3.96 -6.02 -6.74
CA MET A 168 5.02 -5.65 -7.68
C MET A 168 5.06 -4.14 -7.86
N SER A 169 6.24 -3.54 -7.75
CA SER A 169 6.46 -2.13 -8.02
C SER A 169 7.85 -1.90 -8.59
N HIS A 170 7.95 -1.12 -9.67
CA HIS A 170 9.22 -0.81 -10.34
C HIS A 170 10.07 -2.06 -10.63
N GLY A 171 9.44 -3.15 -11.11
CA GLY A 171 10.11 -4.39 -11.50
C GLY A 171 10.59 -5.26 -10.33
N ARG A 172 10.16 -5.00 -9.10
CA ARG A 172 10.50 -5.79 -7.91
C ARG A 172 9.32 -6.04 -6.99
N PRO A 173 9.29 -7.14 -6.23
CA PRO A 173 8.35 -7.32 -5.14
C PRO A 173 8.63 -6.34 -4.01
N VAL A 174 7.56 -5.87 -3.36
CA VAL A 174 7.61 -5.09 -2.12
C VAL A 174 6.64 -5.70 -1.13
N ILE A 175 7.04 -5.85 0.12
CA ILE A 175 6.17 -6.30 1.20
C ILE A 175 5.80 -5.10 2.06
N VAL A 176 4.50 -4.91 2.30
CA VAL A 176 3.98 -3.84 3.15
C VAL A 176 3.25 -4.46 4.35
N LEU A 177 3.72 -4.17 5.56
CA LEU A 177 3.09 -4.56 6.81
C LEU A 177 2.33 -3.36 7.38
N THR A 178 1.11 -3.56 7.87
CA THR A 178 0.21 -2.45 8.21
C THR A 178 -0.24 -2.46 9.66
N GLN A 179 -0.15 -3.60 10.36
CA GLN A 179 -0.66 -3.73 11.71
C GLN A 179 0.44 -3.67 12.77
N PRO A 180 0.26 -2.83 13.83
CA PRO A 180 1.12 -2.89 14.99
C PRO A 180 0.78 -4.14 15.79
N GLN A 181 1.64 -5.15 15.74
CA GLN A 181 1.50 -6.41 16.46
C GLN A 181 2.78 -6.70 17.25
N LYS A 182 2.71 -7.72 18.12
CA LYS A 182 3.92 -8.28 18.75
C LYS A 182 4.86 -8.83 17.67
N TYR A 183 6.15 -8.74 17.86
CA TYR A 183 7.16 -9.14 16.86
C TYR A 183 6.94 -10.54 16.27
N GLY A 184 6.48 -11.51 17.06
CA GLY A 184 6.20 -12.85 16.55
C GLY A 184 5.10 -12.90 15.49
N TYR A 185 4.04 -12.10 15.66
CA TYR A 185 2.96 -12.00 14.66
C TYR A 185 3.43 -11.24 13.42
N MET A 186 4.23 -10.17 13.58
CA MET A 186 4.81 -9.45 12.44
C MET A 186 5.78 -10.33 11.65
N LEU A 187 6.54 -11.19 12.34
CA LEU A 187 7.39 -12.19 11.70
C LEU A 187 6.56 -13.17 10.86
N PHE A 188 5.44 -13.66 11.41
CA PHE A 188 4.52 -14.54 10.70
C PHE A 188 3.93 -13.84 9.47
N ASP A 189 3.43 -12.61 9.62
CA ASP A 189 2.87 -11.83 8.51
C ASP A 189 3.93 -11.63 7.41
N LEU A 190 5.16 -11.26 7.78
CA LEU A 190 6.25 -11.11 6.81
C LEU A 190 6.58 -12.41 6.08
N ALA A 191 6.66 -13.53 6.81
CA ALA A 191 6.93 -14.84 6.22
C ALA A 191 5.79 -15.28 5.27
N HIS A 192 4.53 -14.95 5.63
CA HIS A 192 3.35 -15.23 4.83
C HIS A 192 3.40 -14.46 3.49
N GLU A 193 3.68 -13.15 3.53
CA GLU A 193 3.80 -12.32 2.33
C GLU A 193 4.98 -12.76 1.44
N LEU A 194 6.10 -13.14 2.06
CA LEU A 194 7.23 -13.71 1.34
C LEU A 194 6.86 -15.04 0.66
N GLY A 195 6.00 -15.83 1.29
CA GLY A 195 5.43 -17.06 0.72
C GLY A 195 4.62 -16.81 -0.56
N HIS A 196 3.88 -15.70 -0.65
CA HIS A 196 3.19 -15.32 -1.89
C HIS A 196 4.17 -15.01 -3.02
N ILE A 197 5.27 -14.34 -2.72
CA ILE A 197 6.34 -14.06 -3.70
C ILE A 197 6.97 -15.38 -4.17
N ALA A 198 7.32 -16.27 -3.23
CA ALA A 198 7.92 -17.56 -3.51
C ALA A 198 7.06 -18.46 -4.40
N ARG A 199 5.73 -18.36 -4.27
CA ARG A 199 4.76 -19.11 -5.08
C ARG A 199 4.42 -18.46 -6.42
N GLY A 200 5.04 -17.33 -6.77
CA GLY A 200 4.77 -16.63 -8.01
C GLY A 200 3.37 -16.00 -8.10
N HIS A 201 2.74 -15.69 -6.96
CA HIS A 201 1.42 -15.07 -6.95
C HIS A 201 1.43 -13.63 -7.47
N LEU A 202 2.61 -13.03 -7.62
CA LEU A 202 2.84 -11.65 -8.07
C LEU A 202 3.29 -11.56 -9.53
N ASN A 203 2.98 -12.53 -10.38
CA ASN A 203 3.32 -12.45 -11.78
C ASN A 203 2.35 -11.53 -12.55
N ALA A 204 2.79 -11.06 -13.74
CA ALA A 204 2.01 -10.16 -14.59
C ALA A 204 0.66 -10.76 -15.03
N GLU A 205 0.55 -12.09 -15.08
CA GLU A 205 -0.67 -12.80 -15.48
C GLU A 205 -1.69 -12.90 -14.33
N ASN A 206 -1.22 -12.97 -13.08
CA ASN A 206 -2.06 -13.15 -11.88
C ASN A 206 -2.42 -11.83 -11.16
N GLY A 207 -2.04 -10.70 -11.73
CA GLY A 207 -2.17 -9.40 -11.10
C GLY A 207 -0.91 -9.00 -10.33
N GLN A 208 -0.75 -7.70 -10.14
CA GLN A 208 0.47 -7.15 -9.54
C GLN A 208 0.40 -7.05 -8.01
N CYS A 209 -0.67 -7.52 -7.39
CA CYS A 209 -0.91 -7.40 -5.96
C CYS A 209 -1.62 -8.63 -5.39
N HIS A 210 -1.18 -9.13 -4.26
CA HIS A 210 -1.86 -10.16 -3.48
C HIS A 210 -2.17 -9.62 -2.09
N ILE A 211 -3.43 -9.69 -1.69
CA ILE A 211 -3.92 -9.14 -0.43
C ILE A 211 -4.66 -10.24 0.34
N ASP A 212 -4.23 -10.50 1.56
CA ASP A 212 -4.96 -11.33 2.50
C ASP A 212 -5.66 -10.46 3.54
N ALA A 213 -6.99 -10.54 3.58
CA ALA A 213 -7.76 -9.94 4.66
C ALA A 213 -7.56 -10.74 5.96
N LYS A 214 -7.39 -10.04 7.09
CA LYS A 214 -7.16 -10.65 8.40
C LYS A 214 -8.30 -11.60 8.80
N ILE A 215 -7.94 -12.79 9.35
CA ILE A 215 -8.89 -13.64 10.08
C ILE A 215 -9.12 -12.97 11.45
N GLU A 216 -10.27 -12.33 11.66
CA GLU A 216 -10.76 -12.11 13.00
C GLU A 216 -11.17 -13.50 13.53
N ASN A 217 -10.41 -14.01 14.51
CA ASN A 217 -10.83 -15.18 15.25
C ASN A 217 -12.18 -14.85 15.89
N ALA A 218 -13.23 -15.57 15.50
CA ALA A 218 -14.48 -15.57 16.24
C ALA A 218 -14.14 -16.01 17.67
N SER A 219 -14.34 -15.11 18.61
CA SER A 219 -14.36 -15.37 20.05
C SER A 219 -15.57 -16.19 20.44
#